data_3a3da8b223a6064e04eb1bdf961ab7fe
#
_entry.id   3a3da8b223a6064e04eb1bdf961ab7fe
#
_cell.length_a   1.000
_cell.length_b   1.000
_cell.length_c   1.000
_cell.angle_alpha   90.00
_cell.angle_beta   90.00
_cell.angle_gamma   90.00
#
_symmetry.space_group_name_H-M   'P 1'
#
loop_
_entity.id
_entity.type
_entity.pdbx_description
1 polymer ?
#
loop_
_entity_poly.entity_id
_entity_poly.type
_entity_poly.pdbx_seq_one_letter_code
_entity_poly.pdbx_strand_id
1 'polypeptide(L)'
;MKAFLLKYRVVDILTLCIALGVFLAVYRNVPALFAGVTVAQVAVIVVTALLVHTLKATRLFLALYGQKISISEHLALYCKVTPVSMVLPYKVGELYRMYAYGTHLHSGLKGIVIILLDRFMDTAALVTMILLAAFFYGGGMSSLLMVLLIFLVLVVLLYRAFPSARAFWKHYFLTKKATPRRMGALKALEGFHRIYEEVSVVTSGRGILLYVLSILAWGVEIGSIVLQTKLFFGGAVADTMSAYLASAMSGDPTVPLRQFIFISVILLLVLFCVIQTVRAFSKKKG
;
A
#
# COMPACT_ATOMS: atom_id res chain seq x y z
N MET A 1 -27.28 -16.23 1.85
CA MET A 1 -25.87 -16.47 2.21
C MET A 1 -25.08 -17.13 1.07
N LYS A 2 -25.50 -18.27 0.47
CA LYS A 2 -24.78 -18.94 -0.65
C LYS A 2 -24.60 -18.04 -1.88
N ALA A 3 -25.61 -17.30 -2.34
CA ALA A 3 -25.52 -16.39 -3.50
C ALA A 3 -24.53 -15.23 -3.28
N PHE A 4 -24.47 -14.71 -2.06
CA PHE A 4 -23.52 -13.66 -1.67
C PHE A 4 -22.08 -14.17 -1.72
N LEU A 5 -21.79 -15.34 -1.14
CA LEU A 5 -20.47 -15.99 -1.20
C LEU A 5 -20.05 -16.33 -2.65
N LEU A 6 -21.00 -16.72 -3.50
CA LEU A 6 -20.73 -17.00 -4.92
C LEU A 6 -20.31 -15.73 -5.66
N LYS A 7 -21.00 -14.60 -5.43
CA LYS A 7 -20.66 -13.31 -6.02
C LYS A 7 -19.23 -12.85 -5.65
N TYR A 8 -18.81 -13.03 -4.40
CA TYR A 8 -17.45 -12.70 -3.97
C TYR A 8 -16.39 -13.56 -4.64
N ARG A 9 -16.62 -14.86 -4.78
CA ARG A 9 -15.70 -15.77 -5.49
C ARG A 9 -15.55 -15.40 -6.96
N VAL A 10 -16.63 -15.02 -7.63
CA VAL A 10 -16.59 -14.61 -9.04
C VAL A 10 -15.76 -13.33 -9.21
N VAL A 11 -15.96 -12.30 -8.37
CA VAL A 11 -15.17 -11.07 -8.41
C VAL A 11 -13.68 -11.35 -8.15
N ASP A 12 -13.38 -12.20 -7.17
CA ASP A 12 -12.01 -12.61 -6.85
C ASP A 12 -11.33 -13.28 -8.06
N ILE A 13 -11.98 -14.31 -8.63
CA ILE A 13 -11.42 -15.07 -9.77
C ILE A 13 -11.23 -14.15 -10.97
N LEU A 14 -12.25 -13.35 -11.31
CA LEU A 14 -12.18 -12.42 -12.44
C LEU A 14 -11.02 -11.43 -12.28
N THR A 15 -10.87 -10.81 -11.10
CA THR A 15 -9.80 -9.86 -10.83
C THR A 15 -8.42 -10.51 -10.91
N LEU A 16 -8.27 -11.73 -10.38
CA LEU A 16 -7.01 -12.48 -10.46
C LEU A 16 -6.67 -12.87 -11.91
N CYS A 17 -7.66 -13.29 -12.71
CA CYS A 17 -7.46 -13.59 -14.13
C CYS A 17 -7.05 -12.34 -14.93
N ILE A 18 -7.70 -11.21 -14.69
CA ILE A 18 -7.35 -9.94 -15.34
C ILE A 18 -5.93 -9.53 -14.93
N ALA A 19 -5.59 -9.59 -13.63
CA ALA A 19 -4.24 -9.25 -13.15
C ALA A 19 -3.18 -10.16 -13.77
N LEU A 20 -3.44 -11.47 -13.87
CA LEU A 20 -2.54 -12.40 -14.54
C LEU A 20 -2.37 -12.07 -16.02
N GLY A 21 -3.47 -11.78 -16.74
CA GLY A 21 -3.42 -11.39 -18.15
C GLY A 21 -2.61 -10.10 -18.36
N VAL A 22 -2.81 -9.08 -17.52
CA VAL A 22 -2.02 -7.84 -17.57
C VAL A 22 -0.55 -8.11 -17.24
N PHE A 23 -0.26 -8.93 -16.23
CA PHE A 23 1.12 -9.31 -15.89
C PHE A 23 1.82 -9.98 -17.06
N LEU A 24 1.21 -10.98 -17.69
CA LEU A 24 1.77 -11.66 -18.84
C LEU A 24 1.96 -10.72 -20.05
N ALA A 25 1.04 -9.78 -20.27
CA ALA A 25 1.15 -8.79 -21.35
C ALA A 25 2.28 -7.80 -21.10
N VAL A 26 2.42 -7.26 -19.89
CA VAL A 26 3.46 -6.29 -19.51
C VAL A 26 4.85 -6.93 -19.50
N TYR A 27 4.95 -8.16 -18.99
CA TYR A 27 6.22 -8.89 -18.82
C TYR A 27 6.43 -9.99 -19.85
N ARG A 28 5.86 -9.84 -21.08
CA ARG A 28 6.03 -10.83 -22.16
C ARG A 28 7.50 -11.05 -22.60
N ASN A 29 8.37 -10.06 -22.37
CA ASN A 29 9.79 -10.12 -22.74
C ASN A 29 10.70 -10.10 -21.51
N VAL A 30 10.57 -11.12 -20.65
CA VAL A 30 11.42 -11.29 -19.44
C VAL A 30 12.91 -11.35 -19.76
N PRO A 31 13.39 -12.06 -20.85
CA PRO A 31 14.80 -12.08 -21.18
C PRO A 31 15.39 -10.69 -21.40
N ALA A 32 14.67 -9.78 -22.07
CA ALA A 32 15.14 -8.40 -22.26
C ALA A 32 15.17 -7.60 -20.95
N LEU A 33 14.22 -7.86 -20.03
CA LEU A 33 14.19 -7.20 -18.72
C LEU A 33 15.41 -7.56 -17.86
N PHE A 34 15.94 -8.78 -17.98
CA PHE A 34 17.08 -9.28 -17.23
C PHE A 34 18.35 -9.44 -18.07
N ALA A 35 18.40 -8.86 -19.27
CA ALA A 35 19.59 -8.88 -20.11
C ALA A 35 20.77 -8.20 -19.40
N GLY A 36 21.89 -8.89 -19.28
CA GLY A 36 23.10 -8.41 -18.60
C GLY A 36 23.03 -8.40 -17.07
N VAL A 37 21.95 -8.88 -16.46
CA VAL A 37 21.80 -8.96 -14.99
C VAL A 37 22.49 -10.24 -14.50
N THR A 38 23.36 -10.11 -13.51
CA THR A 38 24.05 -11.25 -12.87
C THR A 38 23.17 -11.95 -11.84
N VAL A 39 23.47 -13.21 -11.55
CA VAL A 39 22.78 -13.98 -10.50
C VAL A 39 22.86 -13.28 -9.13
N ALA A 40 24.00 -12.64 -8.84
CA ALA A 40 24.18 -11.88 -7.60
C ALA A 40 23.21 -10.68 -7.51
N GLN A 41 23.00 -9.97 -8.62
CA GLN A 41 22.02 -8.87 -8.67
C GLN A 41 20.59 -9.38 -8.45
N VAL A 42 20.22 -10.49 -9.09
CA VAL A 42 18.91 -11.12 -8.85
C VAL A 42 18.75 -11.51 -7.38
N ALA A 43 19.78 -12.10 -6.76
CA ALA A 43 19.74 -12.44 -5.34
C ALA A 43 19.54 -11.20 -4.44
N VAL A 44 20.21 -10.08 -4.73
CA VAL A 44 19.99 -8.80 -4.01
C VAL A 44 18.56 -8.34 -4.16
N ILE A 45 17.98 -8.38 -5.36
CA ILE A 45 16.57 -7.98 -5.58
C ILE A 45 15.61 -8.90 -4.82
N VAL A 46 15.83 -10.21 -4.82
CA VAL A 46 15.01 -11.18 -4.08
C VAL A 46 15.04 -10.91 -2.58
N VAL A 47 16.25 -10.73 -2.00
CA VAL A 47 16.41 -10.42 -0.57
C VAL A 47 15.72 -9.08 -0.22
N THR A 48 15.91 -8.08 -1.07
CA THR A 48 15.25 -6.77 -0.91
C THR A 48 13.74 -6.91 -0.94
N ALA A 49 13.18 -7.64 -1.92
CA ALA A 49 11.75 -7.88 -2.03
C ALA A 49 11.20 -8.59 -0.78
N LEU A 50 11.89 -9.62 -0.27
CA LEU A 50 11.53 -10.30 0.98
C LEU A 50 11.48 -9.33 2.16
N LEU A 51 12.52 -8.52 2.34
CA LEU A 51 12.60 -7.57 3.45
C LEU A 51 11.51 -6.49 3.35
N VAL A 52 11.35 -5.88 2.18
CA VAL A 52 10.34 -4.83 1.94
C VAL A 52 8.93 -5.37 2.17
N HIS A 53 8.61 -6.55 1.62
CA HIS A 53 7.27 -7.13 1.79
C HIS A 53 7.04 -7.60 3.22
N THR A 54 8.04 -8.08 3.94
CA THR A 54 7.94 -8.40 5.37
C THR A 54 7.62 -7.14 6.17
N LEU A 55 8.33 -6.03 5.95
CA LEU A 55 8.06 -4.76 6.63
C LEU A 55 6.65 -4.22 6.31
N LYS A 56 6.26 -4.23 5.02
CA LYS A 56 4.93 -3.78 4.59
C LYS A 56 3.80 -4.68 5.11
N ALA A 57 4.00 -6.01 5.14
CA ALA A 57 3.03 -6.94 5.73
C ALA A 57 2.91 -6.75 7.24
N THR A 58 4.03 -6.59 7.95
CA THR A 58 4.05 -6.32 9.40
C THR A 58 3.35 -5.00 9.71
N ARG A 59 3.62 -3.94 8.95
CA ARG A 59 2.93 -2.65 9.08
C ARG A 59 1.41 -2.80 8.96
N LEU A 60 0.95 -3.48 7.92
CA LEU A 60 -0.47 -3.69 7.67
C LEU A 60 -1.11 -4.60 8.74
N PHE A 61 -0.38 -5.59 9.25
CA PHE A 61 -0.82 -6.41 10.38
C PHE A 61 -0.99 -5.60 11.66
N LEU A 62 -0.07 -4.68 11.94
CA LEU A 62 -0.19 -3.75 13.08
C LEU A 62 -1.38 -2.78 12.92
N ALA A 63 -1.69 -2.35 11.70
CA ALA A 63 -2.90 -1.57 11.43
C ALA A 63 -4.18 -2.39 11.67
N LEU A 64 -4.13 -3.71 11.51
CA LEU A 64 -5.22 -4.65 11.77
C LEU A 64 -5.29 -5.13 13.24
N TYR A 65 -4.37 -4.68 14.09
CA TYR A 65 -4.34 -5.11 15.49
C TYR A 65 -5.66 -4.79 16.21
N GLY A 66 -6.16 -5.74 16.97
CA GLY A 66 -7.49 -5.66 17.61
C GLY A 66 -8.62 -6.21 16.73
N GLN A 67 -8.38 -6.47 15.45
CA GLN A 67 -9.29 -7.28 14.63
C GLN A 67 -8.97 -8.77 14.84
N LYS A 68 -10.02 -9.62 14.83
CA LYS A 68 -9.85 -11.09 14.99
C LYS A 68 -9.31 -11.72 13.71
N ILE A 69 -8.06 -11.41 13.35
CA ILE A 69 -7.37 -11.97 12.19
C ILE A 69 -6.09 -12.67 12.65
N SER A 70 -5.88 -13.90 12.24
CA SER A 70 -4.63 -14.61 12.54
C SER A 70 -3.50 -14.15 11.62
N ILE A 71 -2.24 -14.30 12.08
CA ILE A 71 -1.06 -13.96 11.27
C ILE A 71 -1.07 -14.71 9.93
N SER A 72 -1.42 -16.01 9.95
CA SER A 72 -1.43 -16.81 8.72
C SER A 72 -2.53 -16.39 7.75
N GLU A 73 -3.70 -15.94 8.25
CA GLU A 73 -4.78 -15.39 7.42
C GLU A 73 -4.39 -14.06 6.81
N HIS A 74 -3.78 -13.18 7.61
CA HIS A 74 -3.29 -11.91 7.13
C HIS A 74 -2.22 -12.10 6.05
N LEU A 75 -1.21 -12.96 6.28
CA LEU A 75 -0.16 -13.23 5.29
C LEU A 75 -0.73 -13.82 3.99
N ALA A 76 -1.66 -14.78 4.09
CA ALA A 76 -2.34 -15.33 2.91
C ALA A 76 -3.11 -14.25 2.14
N LEU A 77 -3.83 -13.38 2.85
CA LEU A 77 -4.55 -12.26 2.23
C LEU A 77 -3.59 -11.25 1.61
N TYR A 78 -2.53 -10.87 2.32
CA TYR A 78 -1.48 -9.97 1.83
C TYR A 78 -0.82 -10.49 0.56
N CYS A 79 -0.36 -11.74 0.56
CA CYS A 79 0.28 -12.38 -0.60
C CYS A 79 -0.69 -12.57 -1.79
N LYS A 80 -2.00 -12.65 -1.54
CA LYS A 80 -3.02 -12.72 -2.60
C LYS A 80 -3.25 -11.35 -3.25
N VAL A 81 -3.42 -10.29 -2.45
CA VAL A 81 -3.92 -9.01 -2.95
C VAL A 81 -2.81 -8.06 -3.39
N THR A 82 -1.61 -8.16 -2.81
CA THR A 82 -0.50 -7.25 -3.12
C THR A 82 0.00 -7.41 -4.56
N PRO A 83 0.21 -8.62 -5.12
CA PRO A 83 0.55 -8.78 -6.53
C PRO A 83 -0.45 -8.11 -7.47
N VAL A 84 -1.75 -8.23 -7.17
CA VAL A 84 -2.82 -7.61 -7.96
C VAL A 84 -2.68 -6.08 -7.94
N SER A 85 -2.39 -5.49 -6.78
CA SER A 85 -2.22 -4.03 -6.66
C SER A 85 -0.93 -3.51 -7.31
N MET A 86 0.07 -4.35 -7.50
CA MET A 86 1.32 -3.98 -8.19
C MET A 86 1.19 -4.06 -9.71
N VAL A 87 0.32 -4.93 -10.21
CA VAL A 87 0.17 -5.22 -11.64
C VAL A 87 -0.93 -4.39 -12.30
N LEU A 88 -2.06 -4.19 -11.61
CA LEU A 88 -3.20 -3.47 -12.19
C LEU A 88 -2.94 -1.96 -12.26
N PRO A 89 -3.16 -1.33 -13.43
CA PRO A 89 -2.97 0.11 -13.62
C PRO A 89 -4.05 0.94 -12.90
N TYR A 90 -3.86 2.26 -12.87
CA TYR A 90 -4.86 3.26 -12.44
C TYR A 90 -5.44 3.04 -11.03
N LYS A 91 -4.66 2.48 -10.09
CA LYS A 91 -5.09 2.21 -8.70
C LYS A 91 -6.25 1.21 -8.55
N VAL A 92 -6.65 0.51 -9.63
CA VAL A 92 -7.70 -0.53 -9.58
C VAL A 92 -7.32 -1.64 -8.60
N GLY A 93 -6.05 -1.99 -8.54
CA GLY A 93 -5.55 -2.98 -7.58
C GLY A 93 -5.74 -2.53 -6.12
N GLU A 94 -5.65 -1.24 -5.81
CA GLU A 94 -5.94 -0.73 -4.46
C GLU A 94 -7.43 -0.84 -4.10
N LEU A 95 -8.32 -0.62 -5.06
CA LEU A 95 -9.76 -0.86 -4.85
C LEU A 95 -10.03 -2.34 -4.56
N TYR A 96 -9.34 -3.23 -5.25
CA TYR A 96 -9.42 -4.66 -4.96
C TYR A 96 -8.88 -5.01 -3.56
N ARG A 97 -7.78 -4.38 -3.12
CA ARG A 97 -7.27 -4.53 -1.74
C ARG A 97 -8.30 -4.08 -0.71
N MET A 98 -8.91 -2.88 -0.89
CA MET A 98 -9.97 -2.35 -0.01
C MET A 98 -11.15 -3.33 0.06
N TYR A 99 -11.59 -3.85 -1.08
CA TYR A 99 -12.65 -4.83 -1.18
C TYR A 99 -12.31 -6.14 -0.45
N ALA A 100 -11.13 -6.71 -0.71
CA ALA A 100 -10.71 -7.99 -0.13
C ALA A 100 -10.55 -7.90 1.39
N TYR A 101 -9.90 -6.84 1.90
CA TYR A 101 -9.82 -6.59 3.35
C TYR A 101 -11.18 -6.28 3.96
N GLY A 102 -12.01 -5.46 3.30
CA GLY A 102 -13.35 -5.16 3.76
C GLY A 102 -14.25 -6.39 3.88
N THR A 103 -14.14 -7.29 2.92
CA THR A 103 -14.86 -8.58 2.92
C THR A 103 -14.39 -9.47 4.07
N HIS A 104 -13.08 -9.57 4.26
CA HIS A 104 -12.48 -10.39 5.32
C HIS A 104 -12.80 -9.86 6.72
N LEU A 105 -12.83 -8.54 6.89
CA LEU A 105 -13.18 -7.85 8.15
C LEU A 105 -14.69 -7.72 8.36
N HIS A 106 -15.53 -8.21 7.46
CA HIS A 106 -16.98 -8.01 7.45
C HIS A 106 -17.42 -6.55 7.56
N SER A 107 -16.57 -5.62 7.11
CA SER A 107 -16.80 -4.17 7.13
C SER A 107 -16.08 -3.48 5.98
N GLY A 108 -16.83 -3.04 4.99
CA GLY A 108 -16.27 -2.29 3.85
C GLY A 108 -15.55 -1.02 4.29
N LEU A 109 -16.10 -0.31 5.28
CA LEU A 109 -15.50 0.91 5.83
C LEU A 109 -14.10 0.64 6.40
N LYS A 110 -13.96 -0.42 7.21
CA LYS A 110 -12.66 -0.80 7.79
C LYS A 110 -11.64 -1.15 6.70
N GLY A 111 -12.05 -1.92 5.69
CA GLY A 111 -11.17 -2.24 4.56
C GLY A 111 -10.67 -0.99 3.83
N ILE A 112 -11.56 -0.03 3.57
CA ILE A 112 -11.21 1.25 2.94
C ILE A 112 -10.24 2.04 3.82
N VAL A 113 -10.57 2.25 5.09
CA VAL A 113 -9.77 3.06 6.03
C VAL A 113 -8.36 2.49 6.19
N ILE A 114 -8.25 1.17 6.40
CA ILE A 114 -6.95 0.52 6.62
C ILE A 114 -6.05 0.65 5.38
N ILE A 115 -6.58 0.43 4.18
CA ILE A 115 -5.79 0.51 2.95
C ILE A 115 -5.45 1.97 2.60
N LEU A 116 -6.37 2.92 2.80
CA LEU A 116 -6.06 4.34 2.62
C LEU A 116 -4.99 4.82 3.59
N LEU A 117 -5.06 4.41 4.87
CA LEU A 117 -4.05 4.74 5.86
C LEU A 117 -2.69 4.11 5.51
N ASP A 118 -2.69 2.85 5.05
CA ASP A 118 -1.48 2.18 4.57
C ASP A 118 -0.83 2.96 3.42
N ARG A 119 -1.62 3.42 2.44
CA ARG A 119 -1.13 4.26 1.34
C ARG A 119 -0.67 5.64 1.80
N PHE A 120 -1.39 6.26 2.73
CA PHE A 120 -1.00 7.55 3.31
C PHE A 120 0.37 7.47 3.99
N MET A 121 0.60 6.45 4.83
CA MET A 121 1.89 6.24 5.51
C MET A 121 3.02 5.95 4.52
N ASP A 122 2.74 5.17 3.48
CA ASP A 122 3.70 4.85 2.42
C ASP A 122 4.09 6.11 1.61
N THR A 123 3.11 6.94 1.24
CA THR A 123 3.33 8.20 0.53
C THR A 123 4.07 9.21 1.41
N ALA A 124 3.71 9.33 2.68
CA ALA A 124 4.41 10.21 3.63
C ALA A 124 5.89 9.80 3.80
N ALA A 125 6.17 8.51 3.89
CA ALA A 125 7.53 8.00 3.95
C ALA A 125 8.31 8.26 2.66
N LEU A 126 7.70 8.04 1.48
CA LEU A 126 8.30 8.35 0.19
C LEU A 126 8.66 9.84 0.07
N VAL A 127 7.73 10.73 0.40
CA VAL A 127 7.97 12.18 0.40
C VAL A 127 9.12 12.55 1.33
N THR A 128 9.17 11.96 2.52
CA THR A 128 10.28 12.17 3.48
C THR A 128 11.61 11.72 2.89
N MET A 129 11.67 10.55 2.25
CA MET A 129 12.90 10.04 1.63
C MET A 129 13.35 10.93 0.47
N ILE A 130 12.42 11.46 -0.35
CA ILE A 130 12.75 12.41 -1.41
C ILE A 130 13.30 13.72 -0.84
N LEU A 131 12.68 14.26 0.22
CA LEU A 131 13.17 15.47 0.89
C LEU A 131 14.56 15.27 1.49
N LEU A 132 14.82 14.12 2.12
CA LEU A 132 16.15 13.77 2.64
C LEU A 132 17.17 13.66 1.49
N ALA A 133 16.80 13.00 0.38
CA ALA A 133 17.65 12.91 -0.79
C ALA A 133 17.97 14.29 -1.38
N ALA A 134 16.97 15.15 -1.53
CA ALA A 134 17.15 16.53 -2.02
C ALA A 134 18.06 17.37 -1.08
N PHE A 135 17.92 17.19 0.22
CA PHE A 135 18.74 17.88 1.22
C PHE A 135 20.22 17.45 1.16
N PHE A 136 20.50 16.14 1.06
CA PHE A 136 21.87 15.63 1.06
C PHE A 136 22.58 15.73 -0.29
N TYR A 137 21.85 15.67 -1.41
CA TYR A 137 22.42 15.64 -2.75
C TYR A 137 22.12 16.90 -3.58
N GLY A 138 21.45 17.90 -2.99
CA GLY A 138 21.23 19.21 -3.65
C GLY A 138 20.22 19.18 -4.79
N GLY A 139 19.25 18.28 -4.76
CA GLY A 139 18.19 18.18 -5.76
C GLY A 139 17.14 19.28 -5.67
N GLY A 140 16.60 19.72 -6.81
CA GLY A 140 15.48 20.66 -6.87
C GLY A 140 14.16 20.00 -6.46
N MET A 141 13.23 20.79 -5.89
CA MET A 141 11.88 20.33 -5.57
C MET A 141 11.03 20.28 -6.84
N SER A 142 10.56 19.09 -7.23
CA SER A 142 9.62 18.96 -8.34
C SER A 142 8.24 19.51 -7.96
N SER A 143 7.49 20.01 -8.95
CA SER A 143 6.11 20.49 -8.72
C SER A 143 5.21 19.40 -8.16
N LEU A 144 5.40 18.14 -8.57
CA LEU A 144 4.66 17.00 -8.06
C LEU A 144 4.96 16.73 -6.59
N LEU A 145 6.23 16.85 -6.15
CA LEU A 145 6.62 16.72 -4.75
C LEU A 145 5.95 17.81 -3.89
N MET A 146 5.90 19.06 -4.37
CA MET A 146 5.21 20.16 -3.69
C MET A 146 3.73 19.87 -3.51
N VAL A 147 3.06 19.41 -4.57
CA VAL A 147 1.63 19.04 -4.51
C VAL A 147 1.38 17.91 -3.49
N LEU A 148 2.22 16.86 -3.49
CA LEU A 148 2.11 15.78 -2.52
C LEU A 148 2.34 16.26 -1.08
N LEU A 149 3.33 17.13 -0.87
CA LEU A 149 3.61 17.70 0.46
C LEU A 149 2.43 18.53 0.97
N ILE A 150 1.90 19.43 0.13
CA ILE A 150 0.70 20.22 0.46
C ILE A 150 -0.48 19.30 0.77
N PHE A 151 -0.70 18.26 -0.03
CA PHE A 151 -1.76 17.29 0.21
C PHE A 151 -1.61 16.58 1.55
N LEU A 152 -0.41 16.10 1.89
CA LEU A 152 -0.15 15.44 3.18
C LEU A 152 -0.40 16.38 4.36
N VAL A 153 0.10 17.62 4.28
CA VAL A 153 -0.12 18.64 5.31
C VAL A 153 -1.61 18.93 5.46
N LEU A 154 -2.33 19.12 4.35
CA LEU A 154 -3.76 19.38 4.36
C LEU A 154 -4.55 18.24 5.01
N VAL A 155 -4.24 16.97 4.70
CA VAL A 155 -4.89 15.81 5.30
C VAL A 155 -4.67 15.77 6.82
N VAL A 156 -3.44 16.04 7.29
CA VAL A 156 -3.14 16.10 8.73
C VAL A 156 -3.89 17.25 9.41
N LEU A 157 -3.94 18.44 8.79
CA LEU A 157 -4.67 19.58 9.32
C LEU A 157 -6.17 19.31 9.40
N LEU A 158 -6.77 18.73 8.35
CA LEU A 158 -8.19 18.34 8.34
C LEU A 158 -8.48 17.29 9.41
N TYR A 159 -7.61 16.29 9.57
CA TYR A 159 -7.75 15.29 10.62
C TYR A 159 -7.72 15.92 12.03
N ARG A 160 -6.79 16.84 12.28
CA ARG A 160 -6.67 17.56 13.56
C ARG A 160 -7.86 18.50 13.83
N ALA A 161 -8.34 19.19 12.81
CA ALA A 161 -9.46 20.15 12.91
C ALA A 161 -10.83 19.45 13.01
N PHE A 162 -10.94 18.19 12.58
CA PHE A 162 -12.22 17.51 12.43
C PHE A 162 -13.06 17.44 13.72
N PRO A 163 -12.52 17.13 14.93
CA PRO A 163 -13.33 17.07 16.17
C PRO A 163 -14.03 18.39 16.49
N SER A 164 -13.30 19.50 16.39
CA SER A 164 -13.84 20.85 16.64
C SER A 164 -14.86 21.26 15.58
N ALA A 165 -14.55 21.01 14.31
CA ALA A 165 -15.45 21.28 13.20
C ALA A 165 -16.75 20.46 13.33
N ARG A 166 -16.65 19.17 13.68
CA ARG A 166 -17.82 18.32 13.92
C ARG A 166 -18.69 18.84 15.05
N ALA A 167 -18.10 19.21 16.20
CA ALA A 167 -18.85 19.74 17.34
C ALA A 167 -19.63 20.99 16.95
N PHE A 168 -19.01 21.93 16.24
CA PHE A 168 -19.63 23.14 15.73
C PHE A 168 -20.79 22.84 14.76
N TRP A 169 -20.55 22.03 13.72
CA TRP A 169 -21.57 21.74 12.71
C TRP A 169 -22.73 20.90 13.28
N LYS A 170 -22.44 19.93 14.14
CA LYS A 170 -23.48 19.16 14.83
C LYS A 170 -24.39 20.07 15.64
N HIS A 171 -23.82 20.97 16.45
CA HIS A 171 -24.60 21.94 17.21
C HIS A 171 -25.44 22.85 16.29
N TYR A 172 -24.83 23.41 15.23
CA TYR A 172 -25.49 24.26 14.27
C TYR A 172 -26.69 23.58 13.58
N PHE A 173 -26.53 22.31 13.14
CA PHE A 173 -27.62 21.60 12.48
C PHE A 173 -28.74 21.19 13.43
N LEU A 174 -28.47 20.93 14.70
CA LEU A 174 -29.46 20.56 15.71
C LEU A 174 -30.26 21.74 16.26
N THR A 175 -29.65 22.93 16.29
CA THR A 175 -30.35 24.15 16.80
C THR A 175 -31.29 24.80 15.78
N LYS A 176 -31.22 24.45 14.51
CA LYS A 176 -32.07 25.03 13.45
C LYS A 176 -33.17 24.07 13.04
N LYS A 177 -34.28 24.62 12.46
CA LYS A 177 -35.44 23.84 11.99
C LYS A 177 -34.95 22.68 11.06
N ALA A 178 -35.50 21.49 11.30
CA ALA A 178 -35.20 20.32 10.50
C ALA A 178 -35.64 20.50 9.03
N THR A 179 -34.71 20.38 8.09
CA THR A 179 -34.99 20.35 6.65
C THR A 179 -34.32 19.12 6.04
N PRO A 180 -34.84 18.58 4.92
CA PRO A 180 -34.22 17.41 4.28
C PRO A 180 -32.74 17.60 3.96
N ARG A 181 -32.32 18.81 3.55
CA ARG A 181 -30.91 19.15 3.27
C ARG A 181 -30.03 19.10 4.53
N ARG A 182 -30.54 19.61 5.67
CA ARG A 182 -29.82 19.59 6.97
C ARG A 182 -29.70 18.18 7.53
N MET A 183 -30.73 17.36 7.38
CA MET A 183 -30.69 15.96 7.76
C MET A 183 -29.69 15.19 6.92
N GLY A 184 -29.60 15.48 5.60
CA GLY A 184 -28.57 14.94 4.71
C GLY A 184 -27.14 15.33 5.13
N ALA A 185 -26.94 16.63 5.46
CA ALA A 185 -25.65 17.13 5.94
C ALA A 185 -25.24 16.51 7.29
N LEU A 186 -26.19 16.33 8.22
CA LEU A 186 -25.94 15.66 9.50
C LEU A 186 -25.56 14.17 9.28
N LYS A 187 -26.25 13.49 8.36
CA LYS A 187 -25.93 12.11 7.98
C LYS A 187 -24.52 11.98 7.36
N ALA A 188 -24.14 12.93 6.50
CA ALA A 188 -22.80 12.99 5.94
C ALA A 188 -21.74 13.24 7.03
N LEU A 189 -22.00 14.20 7.95
CA LEU A 189 -21.12 14.49 9.08
C LEU A 189 -20.89 13.26 9.97
N GLU A 190 -21.95 12.47 10.20
CA GLU A 190 -21.86 11.23 10.96
C GLU A 190 -21.10 10.13 10.20
N GLY A 191 -21.22 10.08 8.86
CA GLY A 191 -20.40 9.22 8.01
C GLY A 191 -18.92 9.55 8.10
N PHE A 192 -18.55 10.83 8.02
CA PHE A 192 -17.16 11.28 8.21
C PHE A 192 -16.66 11.00 9.63
N HIS A 193 -17.50 11.12 10.64
CA HIS A 193 -17.12 10.80 12.00
C HIS A 193 -16.74 9.32 12.18
N ARG A 194 -17.49 8.41 11.58
CA ARG A 194 -17.16 6.99 11.59
C ARG A 194 -15.79 6.70 10.94
N ILE A 195 -15.48 7.40 9.83
CA ILE A 195 -14.16 7.31 9.20
C ILE A 195 -13.08 7.81 10.16
N TYR A 196 -13.31 8.98 10.78
CA TYR A 196 -12.38 9.56 11.75
C TYR A 196 -12.13 8.62 12.93
N GLU A 197 -13.17 8.02 13.50
CA GLU A 197 -13.05 7.06 14.60
C GLU A 197 -12.23 5.84 14.21
N GLU A 198 -12.50 5.25 13.04
CA GLU A 198 -11.71 4.09 12.56
C GLU A 198 -10.23 4.46 12.35
N VAL A 199 -9.94 5.64 11.76
CA VAL A 199 -8.56 6.13 11.62
C VAL A 199 -7.91 6.35 13.00
N SER A 200 -8.64 6.96 13.94
CA SER A 200 -8.16 7.23 15.29
C SER A 200 -7.82 5.93 16.03
N VAL A 201 -8.68 4.91 15.94
CA VAL A 201 -8.46 3.59 16.56
C VAL A 201 -7.20 2.92 15.99
N VAL A 202 -7.00 2.98 14.67
CA VAL A 202 -5.83 2.36 14.02
C VAL A 202 -4.54 3.11 14.35
N THR A 203 -4.58 4.45 14.42
CA THR A 203 -3.39 5.28 14.65
C THR A 203 -3.04 5.46 16.13
N SER A 204 -4.01 5.27 17.04
CA SER A 204 -3.80 5.45 18.49
C SER A 204 -2.70 4.55 19.03
N GLY A 205 -1.62 5.17 19.56
CA GLY A 205 -0.45 4.49 20.10
C GLY A 205 0.45 3.79 19.08
N ARG A 206 0.08 3.75 17.78
CA ARG A 206 0.80 2.99 16.73
C ARG A 206 1.16 3.82 15.51
N GLY A 207 0.60 5.00 15.33
CA GLY A 207 0.81 5.82 14.13
C GLY A 207 2.28 6.06 13.81
N ILE A 208 3.10 6.33 14.84
CA ILE A 208 4.56 6.50 14.70
C ILE A 208 5.21 5.20 14.22
N LEU A 209 4.85 4.05 14.80
CA LEU A 209 5.40 2.75 14.42
C LEU A 209 5.05 2.39 12.97
N LEU A 210 3.81 2.64 12.55
CA LEU A 210 3.37 2.43 11.15
C LEU A 210 4.20 3.30 10.19
N TYR A 211 4.45 4.54 10.55
CA TYR A 211 5.29 5.45 9.77
C TYR A 211 6.75 5.02 9.72
N VAL A 212 7.34 4.64 10.86
CA VAL A 212 8.73 4.14 10.92
C VAL A 212 8.92 2.89 10.07
N LEU A 213 7.97 1.95 10.10
CA LEU A 213 8.03 0.76 9.23
C LEU A 213 7.95 1.13 7.73
N SER A 214 7.23 2.20 7.38
CA SER A 214 7.22 2.71 6.01
C SER A 214 8.57 3.32 5.61
N ILE A 215 9.18 4.11 6.49
CA ILE A 215 10.53 4.66 6.28
C ILE A 215 11.56 3.53 6.11
N LEU A 216 11.50 2.51 6.98
CA LEU A 216 12.40 1.35 6.88
C LEU A 216 12.22 0.58 5.56
N ALA A 217 10.97 0.38 5.12
CA ALA A 217 10.72 -0.30 3.85
C ALA A 217 11.30 0.48 2.66
N TRP A 218 11.10 1.80 2.60
CA TRP A 218 11.73 2.66 1.59
C TRP A 218 13.26 2.71 1.73
N GLY A 219 13.77 2.74 2.97
CA GLY A 219 15.21 2.70 3.24
C GLY A 219 15.89 1.43 2.74
N VAL A 220 15.25 0.27 2.91
CA VAL A 220 15.73 -1.01 2.36
C VAL A 220 15.70 -0.99 0.84
N GLU A 221 14.63 -0.48 0.23
CA GLU A 221 14.47 -0.41 -1.22
C GLU A 221 15.52 0.52 -1.85
N ILE A 222 15.69 1.73 -1.33
CA ILE A 222 16.71 2.69 -1.76
C ILE A 222 18.13 2.15 -1.50
N GLY A 223 18.36 1.56 -0.33
CA GLY A 223 19.64 0.94 0.02
C GLY A 223 20.06 -0.15 -0.96
N SER A 224 19.09 -0.95 -1.42
CA SER A 224 19.32 -1.94 -2.47
C SER A 224 19.74 -1.30 -3.81
N ILE A 225 19.09 -0.20 -4.22
CA ILE A 225 19.45 0.52 -5.45
C ILE A 225 20.86 1.11 -5.34
N VAL A 226 21.19 1.72 -4.21
CA VAL A 226 22.55 2.24 -3.95
C VAL A 226 23.58 1.13 -3.99
N LEU A 227 23.30 -0.02 -3.36
CA LEU A 227 24.18 -1.19 -3.36
C LEU A 227 24.43 -1.72 -4.77
N GLN A 228 23.36 -1.88 -5.55
CA GLN A 228 23.44 -2.35 -6.94
C GLN A 228 24.21 -1.37 -7.81
N THR A 229 23.98 -0.06 -7.68
CA THR A 229 24.70 0.97 -8.43
C THR A 229 26.20 0.93 -8.14
N LYS A 230 26.58 0.86 -6.86
CA LYS A 230 28.00 0.80 -6.46
C LYS A 230 28.70 -0.48 -6.86
N LEU A 231 28.04 -1.63 -6.72
CA LEU A 231 28.69 -2.93 -6.94
C LEU A 231 28.72 -3.35 -8.41
N PHE A 232 27.71 -2.93 -9.21
CA PHE A 232 27.51 -3.51 -10.54
C PHE A 232 27.51 -2.49 -11.69
N PHE A 233 27.13 -1.24 -11.45
CA PHE A 233 26.94 -0.27 -12.53
C PHE A 233 28.00 0.85 -12.56
N GLY A 234 28.69 1.12 -11.44
CA GLY A 234 29.73 2.16 -11.34
C GLY A 234 29.22 3.60 -11.59
N GLY A 235 27.91 3.79 -11.60
CA GLY A 235 27.26 5.08 -11.85
C GLY A 235 27.22 6.02 -10.63
N ALA A 236 26.81 7.28 -10.85
CA ALA A 236 26.55 8.22 -9.79
C ALA A 236 25.31 7.79 -8.98
N VAL A 237 25.53 7.50 -7.69
CA VAL A 237 24.47 7.04 -6.77
C VAL A 237 23.31 8.03 -6.70
N ALA A 238 23.64 9.33 -6.65
CA ALA A 238 22.64 10.42 -6.56
C ALA A 238 21.67 10.41 -7.75
N ASP A 239 22.18 10.25 -8.97
CA ASP A 239 21.37 10.26 -10.20
C ASP A 239 20.46 9.02 -10.25
N THR A 240 21.02 7.85 -9.96
CA THR A 240 20.25 6.59 -9.94
C THR A 240 19.16 6.62 -8.88
N MET A 241 19.46 7.13 -7.68
CA MET A 241 18.50 7.24 -6.59
C MET A 241 17.41 8.25 -6.91
N SER A 242 17.77 9.43 -7.44
CA SER A 242 16.80 10.47 -7.80
C SER A 242 15.86 10.01 -8.94
N ALA A 243 16.40 9.32 -9.95
CA ALA A 243 15.61 8.73 -11.04
C ALA A 243 14.65 7.65 -10.52
N TYR A 244 15.11 6.80 -9.59
CA TYR A 244 14.27 5.76 -8.98
C TYR A 244 13.12 6.36 -8.16
N LEU A 245 13.41 7.34 -7.30
CA LEU A 245 12.40 8.03 -6.50
C LEU A 245 11.39 8.81 -7.37
N ALA A 246 11.87 9.48 -8.42
CA ALA A 246 11.00 10.14 -9.39
C ALA A 246 10.08 9.15 -10.12
N SER A 247 10.61 8.00 -10.51
CA SER A 247 9.86 6.90 -11.14
C SER A 247 8.78 6.34 -10.19
N ALA A 248 9.12 6.12 -8.92
CA ALA A 248 8.16 5.65 -7.92
C ALA A 248 7.01 6.65 -7.69
N MET A 249 7.29 7.94 -7.86
CA MET A 249 6.31 9.02 -7.71
C MET A 249 5.44 9.22 -8.95
N SER A 250 6.04 9.19 -10.15
CA SER A 250 5.34 9.43 -11.43
C SER A 250 4.49 8.26 -11.90
N GLY A 251 4.82 7.05 -11.43
CA GLY A 251 4.17 5.83 -11.88
C GLY A 251 4.67 5.30 -13.24
N ASP A 252 5.75 5.88 -13.78
CA ASP A 252 6.46 5.36 -14.95
C ASP A 252 7.72 4.60 -14.50
N PRO A 253 7.67 3.26 -14.45
CA PRO A 253 8.68 2.47 -13.78
C PRO A 253 9.97 2.38 -14.60
N THR A 254 11.10 2.77 -13.98
CA THR A 254 12.45 2.48 -14.47
C THR A 254 12.71 0.98 -14.54
N VAL A 255 13.77 0.56 -15.28
CA VAL A 255 14.14 -0.86 -15.40
C VAL A 255 14.35 -1.51 -14.02
N PRO A 256 15.11 -0.94 -13.06
CA PRO A 256 15.25 -1.51 -11.73
C PRO A 256 13.91 -1.67 -10.99
N LEU A 257 12.99 -0.71 -11.11
CA LEU A 257 11.67 -0.81 -10.49
C LEU A 257 10.82 -1.89 -11.16
N ARG A 258 10.90 -2.06 -12.49
CA ARG A 258 10.22 -3.16 -13.21
C ARG A 258 10.75 -4.53 -12.78
N GLN A 259 12.06 -4.67 -12.62
CA GLN A 259 12.69 -5.91 -12.12
C GLN A 259 12.23 -6.23 -10.69
N PHE A 260 12.22 -5.22 -9.82
CA PHE A 260 11.74 -5.36 -8.44
C PHE A 260 10.25 -5.77 -8.40
N ILE A 261 9.38 -5.13 -9.20
CA ILE A 261 7.96 -5.47 -9.27
C ILE A 261 7.78 -6.91 -9.77
N PHE A 262 8.48 -7.30 -10.85
CA PHE A 262 8.39 -8.65 -11.41
C PHE A 262 8.76 -9.72 -10.37
N ILE A 263 9.92 -9.58 -9.73
CA ILE A 263 10.40 -10.50 -8.69
C ILE A 263 9.44 -10.52 -7.49
N SER A 264 8.96 -9.35 -7.05
CA SER A 264 7.99 -9.25 -5.94
C SER A 264 6.70 -9.99 -6.23
N VAL A 265 6.15 -9.86 -7.44
CA VAL A 265 4.93 -10.57 -7.84
C VAL A 265 5.12 -12.08 -7.79
N ILE A 266 6.19 -12.59 -8.42
CA ILE A 266 6.50 -14.03 -8.41
C ILE A 266 6.71 -14.54 -6.98
N LEU A 267 7.51 -13.84 -6.18
CA LEU A 267 7.80 -14.19 -4.79
C LEU A 267 6.52 -14.28 -3.95
N LEU A 268 5.64 -13.28 -4.03
CA LEU A 268 4.40 -13.26 -3.27
C LEU A 268 3.42 -14.35 -3.72
N LEU A 269 3.37 -14.66 -5.02
CA LEU A 269 2.56 -15.77 -5.52
C LEU A 269 3.08 -17.12 -5.02
N VAL A 270 4.39 -17.34 -5.03
CA VAL A 270 5.02 -18.55 -4.47
C VAL A 270 4.72 -18.67 -2.99
N LEU A 271 4.90 -17.60 -2.21
CA LEU A 271 4.57 -17.57 -0.78
C LEU A 271 3.08 -17.85 -0.54
N PHE A 272 2.19 -17.29 -1.35
CA PHE A 272 0.77 -17.58 -1.27
C PHE A 272 0.47 -19.07 -1.45
N CYS A 273 1.06 -19.71 -2.49
CA CYS A 273 0.90 -21.15 -2.74
C CYS A 273 1.42 -21.99 -1.55
N VAL A 274 2.60 -21.65 -1.01
CA VAL A 274 3.18 -22.33 0.16
C VAL A 274 2.25 -22.22 1.37
N ILE A 275 1.78 -21.01 1.70
CA ILE A 275 0.88 -20.79 2.84
C ILE A 275 -0.41 -21.60 2.67
N GLN A 276 -1.01 -21.61 1.48
CA GLN A 276 -2.25 -22.37 1.23
C GLN A 276 -2.02 -23.88 1.37
N THR A 277 -0.90 -24.38 0.88
CA THR A 277 -0.52 -25.81 0.99
C THR A 277 -0.35 -26.21 2.47
N VAL A 278 0.40 -25.43 3.24
CA VAL A 278 0.60 -25.67 4.68
C VAL A 278 -0.74 -25.67 5.43
N ARG A 279 -1.63 -24.71 5.12
CA ARG A 279 -2.97 -24.63 5.73
C ARG A 279 -3.85 -25.82 5.35
N ALA A 280 -3.76 -26.32 4.13
CA ALA A 280 -4.49 -27.49 3.68
C ALA A 280 -4.03 -28.76 4.42
N PHE A 281 -2.72 -28.93 4.61
CA PHE A 281 -2.17 -30.05 5.38
C PHE A 281 -2.51 -29.97 6.87
N SER A 282 -2.47 -28.80 7.47
CA SER A 282 -2.85 -28.61 8.87
C SER A 282 -4.31 -28.97 9.15
N LYS A 283 -5.23 -28.64 8.22
CA LYS A 283 -6.66 -29.00 8.34
C LYS A 283 -6.98 -30.49 8.16
N LYS A 284 -6.07 -31.27 7.58
CA LYS A 284 -6.25 -32.73 7.43
C LYS A 284 -5.77 -33.52 8.66
N LYS A 285 -4.99 -32.89 9.55
CA LYS A 285 -4.42 -33.54 10.75
C LYS A 285 -5.20 -33.24 12.04
N GLY A 286 -6.13 -32.30 12.03
CA GLY A 286 -7.04 -32.02 13.13
C GLY A 286 -8.49 -32.36 12.76
#